data_c3e0de962a5c2ab6e6245c2adb3d8d07
#
_entry.id   c3e0de962a5c2ab6e6245c2adb3d8d07
#
_cell.length_a   1.000
_cell.length_b   1.000
_cell.length_c   1.000
_cell.angle_alpha   90.00
_cell.angle_beta   90.00
_cell.angle_gamma   90.00
#
_symmetry.space_group_name_H-M   'P 1'
#
loop_
_entity.id
_entity.type
_entity.pdbx_description
1 polymer ?
#
loop_
_entity_poly.entity_id
_entity_poly.type
_entity_poly.pdbx_seq_one_letter_code
_entity_poly.pdbx_strand_id
1 'polypeptide(L)'
;MKNNLYSVYNDSNNVSFLYDNFCYTKKEIDTKIALLEQNFCKLLNNNIENKRVYLDIKDRFLFLISFFTMKKLNLATVLIPIEIQPQLFFEPGIIYISDNKHHDNGIFLTPDFNLVPEKDFNAENIKDFENIYDLYFFTSGSTGKSKNIGKWSSNILTELAELQKLFSIKKGDVFLCIPPIYHIYGFLFTMLPIFSSATIDLNSFFTPESIADYIVNSKIDYLVAVPSYYGLFDKLNLIECFSKLKGAFSSSGPLPGEISKKFFDKNIKIHEIYGSTETGGMAYRIYAKNPNYELIDYVNVKNYHPTEELELFISSPAISVEYDKEVGYCTGDIVKFIDERHFTLLGRNTRFVKIHGKRIDLGFISANFINYLKDTHAIILGENEIFVGCKDENIYLLAECKDKLNTIQISKDLRKILPGYAIPKRILQTKIPRNEMGKINKVAIEA
;
A
#
# COMPACT_ATOMS: atom_id res chain seq x y z
N MET A 1 -8.34 24.43 17.01
CA MET A 1 -8.33 22.98 17.27
C MET A 1 -7.24 22.38 16.39
N LYS A 2 -6.33 21.60 16.93
CA LYS A 2 -5.38 20.87 16.09
C LYS A 2 -6.19 19.92 15.21
N ASN A 3 -6.09 20.05 13.90
CA ASN A 3 -6.70 19.12 12.96
C ASN A 3 -6.01 17.76 13.14
N ASN A 4 -6.56 16.91 14.01
CA ASN A 4 -6.06 15.58 14.22
C ASN A 4 -6.94 14.57 13.44
N LEU A 5 -6.43 13.38 13.16
CA LEU A 5 -7.14 12.36 12.38
C LEU A 5 -8.43 11.86 13.03
N TYR A 6 -8.66 12.13 14.31
CA TYR A 6 -9.96 11.86 14.94
C TYR A 6 -11.09 12.69 14.32
N SER A 7 -10.80 13.91 13.84
CA SER A 7 -11.79 14.74 13.16
C SER A 7 -12.38 14.08 11.91
N VAL A 8 -11.62 13.26 11.21
CA VAL A 8 -12.09 12.48 10.05
C VAL A 8 -13.34 11.68 10.40
N TYR A 9 -13.32 11.05 11.55
CA TYR A 9 -14.45 10.28 12.07
C TYR A 9 -15.46 11.16 12.80
N ASN A 10 -15.01 12.03 13.71
CA ASN A 10 -15.86 12.81 14.60
C ASN A 10 -16.77 13.77 13.85
N ASP A 11 -16.28 14.42 12.80
CA ASP A 11 -17.01 15.43 12.02
C ASP A 11 -17.94 14.79 10.97
N SER A 12 -17.84 13.47 10.77
CA SER A 12 -18.69 12.70 9.88
C SER A 12 -20.05 12.41 10.52
N ASN A 13 -21.12 13.02 10.00
CA ASN A 13 -22.45 12.93 10.59
C ASN A 13 -23.19 11.60 10.36
N ASN A 14 -22.74 10.76 9.39
CA ASN A 14 -23.46 9.55 8.98
C ASN A 14 -22.52 8.41 8.59
N VAL A 15 -21.38 8.33 9.21
CA VAL A 15 -20.45 7.21 9.01
C VAL A 15 -21.08 5.92 9.50
N SER A 16 -20.97 4.87 8.72
CA SER A 16 -21.30 3.51 9.14
C SER A 16 -20.20 2.53 8.73
N PHE A 17 -20.01 1.50 9.54
CA PHE A 17 -19.08 0.42 9.27
C PHE A 17 -19.88 -0.85 9.05
N LEU A 18 -19.67 -1.50 7.91
CA LEU A 18 -20.16 -2.85 7.67
C LEU A 18 -19.09 -3.84 8.13
N TYR A 19 -19.46 -4.72 9.03
CA TYR A 19 -18.55 -5.73 9.55
C TYR A 19 -19.34 -6.94 10.07
N ASP A 20 -18.95 -8.14 9.68
CA ASP A 20 -19.55 -9.41 10.09
C ASP A 20 -21.09 -9.43 9.97
N ASN A 21 -21.62 -8.99 8.80
CA ASN A 21 -23.05 -8.85 8.48
C ASN A 21 -23.82 -7.80 9.32
N PHE A 22 -23.17 -6.98 10.12
CA PHE A 22 -23.78 -5.90 10.87
C PHE A 22 -23.39 -4.55 10.27
N CYS A 23 -24.33 -3.59 10.36
CA CYS A 23 -24.09 -2.19 10.01
C CYS A 23 -24.01 -1.38 11.31
N TYR A 24 -22.79 -1.07 11.74
CA TYR A 24 -22.56 -0.28 12.95
C TYR A 24 -22.78 1.20 12.66
N THR A 25 -23.68 1.79 13.40
CA THR A 25 -23.94 3.23 13.38
C THR A 25 -22.86 4.01 14.11
N LYS A 26 -22.77 5.33 13.83
CA LYS A 26 -21.84 6.22 14.56
C LYS A 26 -21.98 6.11 16.07
N LYS A 27 -23.22 6.04 16.60
CA LYS A 27 -23.47 5.91 18.04
C LYS A 27 -22.91 4.63 18.64
N GLU A 28 -23.02 3.51 17.94
CA GLU A 28 -22.47 2.24 18.39
C GLU A 28 -20.94 2.25 18.36
N ILE A 29 -20.35 2.87 17.33
CA ILE A 29 -18.90 3.07 17.20
C ILE A 29 -18.41 3.98 18.33
N ASP A 30 -19.08 5.11 18.61
CA ASP A 30 -18.73 6.02 19.71
C ASP A 30 -18.75 5.30 21.06
N THR A 31 -19.70 4.40 21.29
CA THR A 31 -19.76 3.59 22.50
C THR A 31 -18.53 2.69 22.64
N LYS A 32 -18.08 2.06 21.56
CA LYS A 32 -16.91 1.19 21.57
C LYS A 32 -15.60 2.00 21.77
N ILE A 33 -15.50 3.16 21.12
CA ILE A 33 -14.38 4.10 21.34
C ILE A 33 -14.32 4.54 22.80
N ALA A 34 -15.45 4.92 23.39
CA ALA A 34 -15.51 5.36 24.79
C ALA A 34 -15.14 4.23 25.77
N LEU A 35 -15.55 3.00 25.50
CA LEU A 35 -15.19 1.83 26.31
C LEU A 35 -13.68 1.56 26.27
N LEU A 36 -13.11 1.55 25.06
CA LEU A 36 -11.67 1.31 24.90
C LEU A 36 -10.83 2.45 25.50
N GLU A 37 -11.27 3.70 25.35
CA GLU A 37 -10.65 4.88 25.98
C GLU A 37 -10.60 4.73 27.51
N GLN A 38 -11.73 4.37 28.12
CA GLN A 38 -11.80 4.15 29.57
C GLN A 38 -10.84 3.04 30.02
N ASN A 39 -10.83 1.91 29.33
CA ASN A 39 -9.97 0.78 29.63
C ASN A 39 -8.48 1.16 29.48
N PHE A 40 -8.13 1.90 28.44
CA PHE A 40 -6.78 2.34 28.16
C PHE A 40 -6.27 3.34 29.21
N CYS A 41 -7.06 4.36 29.55
CA CYS A 41 -6.70 5.33 30.57
C CYS A 41 -6.53 4.67 31.95
N LYS A 42 -7.42 3.73 32.31
CA LYS A 42 -7.31 2.94 33.55
C LYS A 42 -6.03 2.10 33.58
N LEU A 43 -5.69 1.43 32.47
CA LEU A 43 -4.51 0.58 32.40
C LEU A 43 -3.21 1.37 32.59
N LEU A 44 -3.17 2.61 32.11
CA LEU A 44 -2.00 3.50 32.20
C LEU A 44 -2.05 4.48 33.38
N ASN A 45 -2.96 4.29 34.35
CA ASN A 45 -3.14 5.21 35.49
C ASN A 45 -3.28 6.69 35.04
N ASN A 46 -3.92 6.95 33.91
CA ASN A 46 -4.05 8.23 33.22
C ASN A 46 -2.72 8.87 32.76
N ASN A 47 -1.62 8.18 32.82
CA ASN A 47 -0.32 8.67 32.33
C ASN A 47 -0.20 8.39 30.82
N ILE A 48 -0.87 9.21 30.00
CA ILE A 48 -0.99 8.99 28.54
C ILE A 48 -0.24 10.03 27.70
N GLU A 49 0.16 11.16 28.28
CA GLU A 49 0.82 12.23 27.52
C GLU A 49 2.16 11.77 26.93
N ASN A 50 2.48 12.27 25.75
CA ASN A 50 3.73 11.99 25.04
C ASN A 50 4.03 10.50 24.78
N LYS A 51 3.01 9.64 24.80
CA LYS A 51 3.17 8.22 24.51
C LYS A 51 3.02 7.91 23.03
N ARG A 52 3.65 6.82 22.63
CA ARG A 52 3.54 6.24 21.28
C ARG A 52 2.95 4.83 21.40
N VAL A 53 1.92 4.56 20.59
CA VAL A 53 1.20 3.28 20.61
C VAL A 53 1.45 2.54 19.30
N TYR A 54 1.89 1.30 19.41
CA TYR A 54 2.12 0.39 18.31
C TYR A 54 0.90 -0.50 18.18
N LEU A 55 0.24 -0.47 17.00
CA LEU A 55 -0.94 -1.25 16.70
C LEU A 55 -0.58 -2.40 15.76
N ASP A 56 -0.55 -3.63 16.30
CA ASP A 56 -0.45 -4.89 15.58
C ASP A 56 -1.80 -5.61 15.63
N ILE A 57 -2.78 -5.04 14.95
CA ILE A 57 -4.16 -5.52 14.99
C ILE A 57 -4.55 -5.94 13.57
N LYS A 58 -4.91 -7.21 13.42
CA LYS A 58 -5.31 -7.83 12.15
C LYS A 58 -6.78 -7.60 11.83
N ASP A 59 -7.62 -7.69 12.85
CA ASP A 59 -9.05 -7.43 12.70
C ASP A 59 -9.28 -5.96 12.37
N ARG A 60 -9.95 -5.72 11.24
CA ARG A 60 -10.13 -4.37 10.67
C ARG A 60 -11.03 -3.48 11.54
N PHE A 61 -12.03 -4.08 12.18
CA PHE A 61 -12.95 -3.33 13.04
C PHE A 61 -12.27 -2.95 14.35
N LEU A 62 -11.59 -3.91 15.00
CA LEU A 62 -10.77 -3.64 16.18
C LEU A 62 -9.69 -2.60 15.90
N PHE A 63 -9.05 -2.69 14.73
CA PHE A 63 -8.05 -1.72 14.31
C PHE A 63 -8.61 -0.30 14.25
N LEU A 64 -9.76 -0.09 13.56
CA LEU A 64 -10.34 1.25 13.42
C LEU A 64 -10.80 1.84 14.76
N ILE A 65 -11.45 1.03 15.61
CA ILE A 65 -11.85 1.48 16.95
C ILE A 65 -10.61 1.88 17.77
N SER A 66 -9.56 1.05 17.75
CA SER A 66 -8.30 1.34 18.45
C SER A 66 -7.63 2.59 17.89
N PHE A 67 -7.52 2.70 16.59
CA PHE A 67 -6.93 3.86 15.93
C PHE A 67 -7.65 5.17 16.31
N PHE A 68 -8.97 5.21 16.20
CA PHE A 68 -9.74 6.41 16.58
C PHE A 68 -9.67 6.71 18.08
N THR A 69 -9.62 5.67 18.93
CA THR A 69 -9.39 5.86 20.37
C THR A 69 -8.04 6.53 20.62
N MET A 70 -6.96 6.03 20.01
CA MET A 70 -5.63 6.64 20.17
C MET A 70 -5.60 8.07 19.63
N LYS A 71 -6.28 8.35 18.51
CA LYS A 71 -6.36 9.71 17.96
C LYS A 71 -7.20 10.66 18.83
N LYS A 72 -8.26 10.17 19.44
CA LYS A 72 -9.05 10.93 20.44
C LYS A 72 -8.20 11.34 21.65
N LEU A 73 -7.32 10.46 22.08
CA LEU A 73 -6.36 10.69 23.17
C LEU A 73 -5.10 11.48 22.74
N ASN A 74 -5.02 11.93 21.48
CA ASN A 74 -3.86 12.63 20.89
C ASN A 74 -2.54 11.83 20.95
N LEU A 75 -2.62 10.51 20.89
CA LEU A 75 -1.46 9.63 20.93
C LEU A 75 -0.87 9.40 19.54
N ALA A 76 0.45 9.40 19.44
CA ALA A 76 1.15 8.94 18.25
C ALA A 76 0.90 7.46 18.02
N THR A 77 0.65 7.08 16.76
CA THR A 77 0.28 5.71 16.42
C THR A 77 1.22 5.15 15.37
N VAL A 78 1.78 3.99 15.64
CA VAL A 78 2.64 3.24 14.71
C VAL A 78 1.85 2.03 14.21
N LEU A 79 1.66 1.93 12.90
CA LEU A 79 0.92 0.83 12.27
C LEU A 79 1.89 -0.29 11.91
N ILE A 80 1.69 -1.46 12.50
CA ILE A 80 2.60 -2.61 12.34
C ILE A 80 2.09 -3.53 11.22
N PRO A 81 2.86 -3.72 10.14
CA PRO A 81 2.57 -4.74 9.15
C PRO A 81 2.76 -6.15 9.73
N ILE A 82 1.85 -7.06 9.39
CA ILE A 82 1.84 -8.45 9.87
C ILE A 82 3.13 -9.20 9.49
N GLU A 83 3.76 -8.83 8.36
CA GLU A 83 5.00 -9.45 7.87
C GLU A 83 6.23 -9.09 8.70
N ILE A 84 6.13 -8.07 9.54
CA ILE A 84 7.25 -7.62 10.35
C ILE A 84 7.21 -8.36 11.68
N GLN A 85 8.30 -9.07 11.99
CA GLN A 85 8.41 -9.74 13.27
C GLN A 85 8.48 -8.72 14.40
N PRO A 86 7.52 -8.71 15.35
CA PRO A 86 7.47 -7.72 16.42
C PRO A 86 8.76 -7.63 17.25
N GLN A 87 9.46 -8.74 17.44
CA GLN A 87 10.72 -8.80 18.19
C GLN A 87 11.81 -7.83 17.67
N LEU A 88 11.71 -7.42 16.41
CA LEU A 88 12.63 -6.45 15.80
C LEU A 88 12.39 -5.00 16.27
N PHE A 89 11.25 -4.74 16.94
CA PHE A 89 10.81 -3.41 17.35
C PHE A 89 10.54 -3.27 18.84
N PHE A 90 10.62 -4.37 19.60
CA PHE A 90 10.44 -4.34 21.04
C PHE A 90 11.58 -3.59 21.70
N GLU A 91 11.39 -2.29 21.89
CA GLU A 91 12.15 -1.53 22.86
C GLU A 91 11.38 -1.52 24.20
N PRO A 92 12.04 -1.74 25.34
CA PRO A 92 11.41 -1.55 26.65
C PRO A 92 10.78 -0.16 26.75
N GLY A 93 9.54 -0.07 27.23
CA GLY A 93 8.84 1.18 27.45
C GLY A 93 7.99 1.70 26.29
N ILE A 94 7.68 0.88 25.27
CA ILE A 94 6.64 1.18 24.29
C ILE A 94 5.30 0.58 24.71
N ILE A 95 4.21 1.17 24.23
CA ILE A 95 2.86 0.60 24.35
C ILE A 95 2.61 -0.20 23.06
N TYR A 96 2.44 -1.50 23.19
CA TYR A 96 2.18 -2.39 22.08
C TYR A 96 0.83 -3.08 22.29
N ILE A 97 -0.10 -2.90 21.34
CA ILE A 97 -1.44 -3.48 21.38
C ILE A 97 -1.59 -4.45 20.22
N SER A 98 -1.99 -5.69 20.52
CA SER A 98 -2.20 -6.73 19.53
C SER A 98 -3.51 -7.48 19.80
N ASP A 99 -4.16 -7.95 18.74
CA ASP A 99 -5.25 -8.92 18.80
C ASP A 99 -4.75 -10.38 18.78
N ASN A 100 -3.42 -10.57 18.89
CA ASN A 100 -2.74 -11.87 18.91
C ASN A 100 -1.88 -12.03 20.18
N LYS A 101 -2.05 -13.13 20.95
CA LYS A 101 -1.47 -13.37 22.29
C LYS A 101 0.06 -13.64 22.35
N HIS A 102 0.81 -13.45 21.31
CA HIS A 102 2.21 -13.93 21.23
C HIS A 102 3.30 -12.94 21.63
N HIS A 103 3.02 -11.95 22.51
CA HIS A 103 4.01 -10.91 22.85
C HIS A 103 4.15 -10.68 24.36
N ASP A 104 5.29 -11.10 24.94
CA ASP A 104 5.54 -11.12 26.38
C ASP A 104 5.40 -9.75 27.09
N ASN A 105 5.60 -8.62 26.39
CA ASN A 105 5.52 -7.26 26.94
C ASN A 105 4.35 -6.43 26.38
N GLY A 106 3.38 -7.05 25.72
CA GLY A 106 2.29 -6.38 25.03
C GLY A 106 1.02 -6.25 25.85
N ILE A 107 0.03 -5.69 25.20
CA ILE A 107 -1.35 -5.61 25.68
C ILE A 107 -2.21 -6.36 24.66
N PHE A 108 -2.89 -7.42 25.11
CA PHE A 108 -3.82 -8.13 24.28
C PHE A 108 -5.16 -7.41 24.24
N LEU A 109 -5.64 -7.11 23.04
CA LEU A 109 -6.96 -6.54 22.79
C LEU A 109 -7.96 -7.65 22.49
N THR A 110 -8.98 -7.78 23.33
CA THR A 110 -10.06 -8.76 23.10
C THR A 110 -11.11 -8.21 22.12
N PRO A 111 -11.93 -9.09 21.50
CA PRO A 111 -13.05 -8.67 20.66
C PRO A 111 -14.05 -7.76 21.37
N ASP A 112 -14.18 -7.85 22.70
CA ASP A 112 -15.04 -7.02 23.55
C ASP A 112 -14.36 -5.71 24.01
N PHE A 113 -13.24 -5.33 23.39
CA PHE A 113 -12.47 -4.11 23.68
C PHE A 113 -11.87 -4.04 25.09
N ASN A 114 -11.63 -5.20 25.75
CA ASN A 114 -10.85 -5.24 26.96
C ASN A 114 -9.35 -5.29 26.62
N LEU A 115 -8.56 -4.61 27.45
CA LEU A 115 -7.10 -4.59 27.37
C LEU A 115 -6.55 -5.49 28.47
N VAL A 116 -5.94 -6.59 28.08
CA VAL A 116 -5.34 -7.57 28.99
C VAL A 116 -3.82 -7.45 28.89
N PRO A 117 -3.16 -6.86 29.90
CA PRO A 117 -1.71 -6.76 29.89
C PRO A 117 -1.08 -8.16 29.98
N GLU A 118 -0.05 -8.37 29.20
CA GLU A 118 0.77 -9.59 29.27
C GLU A 118 1.67 -9.56 30.54
N LYS A 119 2.24 -10.71 30.89
CA LYS A 119 2.89 -10.94 32.19
C LYS A 119 3.96 -9.92 32.57
N ASP A 120 4.74 -9.45 31.58
CA ASP A 120 5.86 -8.54 31.80
C ASP A 120 5.52 -7.07 31.49
N PHE A 121 4.26 -6.77 31.18
CA PHE A 121 3.81 -5.40 30.97
C PHE A 121 3.83 -4.60 32.28
N ASN A 122 4.51 -3.46 32.28
CA ASN A 122 4.53 -2.52 33.40
C ASN A 122 4.29 -1.09 32.92
N ALA A 123 3.16 -0.52 33.31
CA ALA A 123 2.76 0.84 32.96
C ALA A 123 3.74 1.94 33.43
N GLU A 124 4.47 1.70 34.53
CA GLU A 124 5.44 2.67 35.07
C GLU A 124 6.71 2.77 34.22
N ASN A 125 7.02 1.74 33.45
CA ASN A 125 8.20 1.69 32.60
C ASN A 125 7.99 2.30 31.21
N ILE A 126 6.79 2.84 30.90
CA ILE A 126 6.48 3.40 29.58
C ILE A 126 7.20 4.73 29.41
N LYS A 127 8.00 4.83 28.34
CA LYS A 127 8.79 6.02 28.01
C LYS A 127 7.95 7.14 27.44
N ASP A 128 8.39 8.36 27.65
CA ASP A 128 7.99 9.52 26.89
C ASP A 128 8.82 9.62 25.60
N PHE A 129 8.19 10.12 24.55
CA PHE A 129 8.84 10.32 23.27
C PHE A 129 8.90 11.81 22.95
N GLU A 130 10.08 12.32 22.63
CA GLU A 130 10.27 13.63 22.04
C GLU A 130 9.97 13.58 20.52
N ASN A 131 9.53 14.70 19.95
CA ASN A 131 9.27 14.85 18.50
C ASN A 131 8.35 13.76 17.94
N ILE A 132 7.14 13.67 18.45
CA ILE A 132 6.16 12.68 18.08
C ILE A 132 5.35 13.17 16.87
N TYR A 133 5.42 12.44 15.77
CA TYR A 133 4.49 12.61 14.65
C TYR A 133 3.17 11.89 14.95
N ASP A 134 2.08 12.30 14.29
CA ASP A 134 0.76 11.75 14.60
C ASP A 134 0.61 10.28 14.19
N LEU A 135 1.28 9.88 13.09
CA LEU A 135 1.13 8.57 12.48
C LEU A 135 2.43 8.10 11.86
N TYR A 136 2.71 6.80 11.95
CA TYR A 136 3.88 6.18 11.36
C TYR A 136 3.51 4.94 10.58
N PHE A 137 4.10 4.79 9.39
CA PHE A 137 4.01 3.61 8.53
C PHE A 137 5.36 2.95 8.39
N PHE A 138 5.37 1.62 8.37
CA PHE A 138 6.56 0.88 7.99
C PHE A 138 6.62 0.69 6.47
N THR A 139 7.80 0.86 5.90
CA THR A 139 8.09 0.50 4.53
C THR A 139 9.20 -0.55 4.50
N SER A 140 9.08 -1.54 3.59
CA SER A 140 10.17 -2.44 3.29
C SER A 140 11.24 -1.62 2.56
N GLY A 141 12.25 -1.15 3.30
CA GLY A 141 13.34 -0.36 2.72
C GLY A 141 14.05 -1.13 1.61
N SER A 142 14.42 -0.45 0.53
CA SER A 142 15.23 -1.00 -0.57
C SER A 142 16.59 -1.57 -0.11
N THR A 143 17.00 -1.27 1.12
CA THR A 143 18.24 -1.73 1.78
C THR A 143 18.03 -2.91 2.71
N GLY A 144 16.84 -3.55 2.71
CA GLY A 144 16.52 -4.69 3.58
C GLY A 144 16.16 -4.32 5.03
N LYS A 145 16.34 -3.05 5.46
CA LYS A 145 15.88 -2.57 6.76
C LYS A 145 14.57 -1.83 6.60
N SER A 146 13.56 -2.20 7.37
CA SER A 146 12.29 -1.46 7.43
C SER A 146 12.55 -0.02 7.87
N LYS A 147 11.97 0.93 7.13
CA LYS A 147 11.97 2.34 7.50
C LYS A 147 10.62 2.70 8.13
N ASN A 148 10.67 3.53 9.14
CA ASN A 148 9.49 4.08 9.78
C ASN A 148 9.26 5.50 9.24
N ILE A 149 8.18 5.69 8.49
CA ILE A 149 7.85 6.93 7.80
C ILE A 149 6.78 7.68 8.59
N GLY A 150 7.11 8.87 9.08
CA GLY A 150 6.23 9.71 9.89
C GLY A 150 5.32 10.61 9.04
N LYS A 151 4.08 10.79 9.48
CA LYS A 151 3.08 11.68 8.88
C LYS A 151 2.43 12.54 9.97
N TRP A 152 2.23 13.81 9.66
CA TRP A 152 1.29 14.64 10.40
C TRP A 152 -0.15 14.35 9.96
N SER A 153 -1.10 14.55 10.85
CA SER A 153 -2.53 14.51 10.49
C SER A 153 -2.83 15.40 9.29
N SER A 154 -2.20 16.55 9.18
CA SER A 154 -2.37 17.48 8.05
C SER A 154 -1.96 16.89 6.70
N ASN A 155 -0.93 16.04 6.65
CA ASN A 155 -0.54 15.37 5.39
C ASN A 155 -1.68 14.48 4.89
N ILE A 156 -2.23 13.67 5.78
CA ILE A 156 -3.31 12.73 5.47
C ILE A 156 -4.61 13.48 5.15
N LEU A 157 -4.99 14.48 5.95
CA LEU A 157 -6.22 15.26 5.74
C LEU A 157 -6.21 15.99 4.39
N THR A 158 -5.08 16.57 4.00
CA THR A 158 -4.94 17.23 2.69
C THR A 158 -5.12 16.22 1.56
N GLU A 159 -4.50 15.04 1.66
CA GLU A 159 -4.63 14.00 0.65
C GLU A 159 -6.08 13.48 0.55
N LEU A 160 -6.73 13.22 1.69
CA LEU A 160 -8.14 12.79 1.71
C LEU A 160 -9.07 13.82 1.06
N ALA A 161 -8.87 15.11 1.32
CA ALA A 161 -9.67 16.19 0.74
C ALA A 161 -9.53 16.23 -0.80
N GLU A 162 -8.31 16.09 -1.31
CA GLU A 162 -8.07 16.07 -2.75
C GLU A 162 -8.61 14.79 -3.42
N LEU A 163 -8.45 13.62 -2.80
CA LEU A 163 -9.01 12.38 -3.31
C LEU A 163 -10.54 12.41 -3.32
N GLN A 164 -11.17 12.96 -2.28
CA GLN A 164 -12.63 13.15 -2.24
C GLN A 164 -13.12 14.02 -3.40
N LYS A 165 -12.45 15.16 -3.65
CA LYS A 165 -12.75 16.07 -4.76
C LYS A 165 -12.56 15.38 -6.10
N LEU A 166 -11.40 14.75 -6.29
CA LEU A 166 -10.98 14.11 -7.54
C LEU A 166 -11.96 13.00 -7.98
N PHE A 167 -12.39 12.16 -7.03
CA PHE A 167 -13.27 11.02 -7.31
C PHE A 167 -14.74 11.30 -7.02
N SER A 168 -15.09 12.50 -6.56
CA SER A 168 -16.46 12.93 -6.30
C SER A 168 -17.23 11.94 -5.40
N ILE A 169 -16.57 11.42 -4.35
CA ILE A 169 -17.15 10.48 -3.40
C ILE A 169 -18.33 11.12 -2.70
N LYS A 170 -19.44 10.39 -2.61
CA LYS A 170 -20.71 10.89 -2.08
C LYS A 170 -21.10 10.15 -0.81
N LYS A 171 -21.84 10.85 0.04
CA LYS A 171 -22.54 10.24 1.16
C LYS A 171 -23.39 9.07 0.69
N GLY A 172 -23.27 7.93 1.38
CA GLY A 172 -24.01 6.71 1.08
C GLY A 172 -23.37 5.80 0.02
N ASP A 173 -22.23 6.20 -0.56
CA ASP A 173 -21.38 5.29 -1.30
C ASP A 173 -20.79 4.22 -0.36
N VAL A 174 -20.60 3.01 -0.86
CA VAL A 174 -20.07 1.88 -0.09
C VAL A 174 -18.75 1.43 -0.69
N PHE A 175 -17.70 1.42 0.13
CA PHE A 175 -16.35 1.02 -0.25
C PHE A 175 -16.00 -0.34 0.33
N LEU A 176 -15.48 -1.24 -0.50
CA LEU A 176 -14.79 -2.44 -0.08
C LEU A 176 -13.29 -2.24 -0.34
N CYS A 177 -12.49 -2.18 0.73
CA CYS A 177 -11.04 -1.99 0.65
C CYS A 177 -10.33 -3.31 0.99
N ILE A 178 -9.70 -3.96 0.01
CA ILE A 178 -8.98 -5.23 0.21
C ILE A 178 -7.58 -5.02 0.82
N PRO A 179 -6.79 -4.00 0.40
CA PRO A 179 -5.45 -3.79 0.96
C PRO A 179 -5.46 -3.62 2.48
N PRO A 180 -4.41 -4.11 3.17
CA PRO A 180 -4.32 -3.99 4.63
C PRO A 180 -4.27 -2.53 5.09
N ILE A 181 -4.96 -2.23 6.21
CA ILE A 181 -5.08 -0.86 6.74
C ILE A 181 -3.72 -0.31 7.24
N TYR A 182 -2.81 -1.15 7.67
CA TYR A 182 -1.48 -0.72 8.14
C TYR A 182 -0.52 -0.28 7.02
N HIS A 183 -0.89 -0.44 5.74
CA HIS A 183 -0.18 0.18 4.60
C HIS A 183 -0.87 1.48 4.17
N ILE A 184 -0.09 2.48 3.75
CA ILE A 184 -0.61 3.82 3.42
C ILE A 184 -1.77 3.77 2.41
N TYR A 185 -1.71 2.92 1.39
CA TYR A 185 -2.77 2.77 0.40
C TYR A 185 -4.07 2.24 1.01
N GLY A 186 -3.98 1.14 1.77
CA GLY A 186 -5.14 0.58 2.48
C GLY A 186 -5.68 1.55 3.52
N PHE A 187 -4.80 2.25 4.25
CA PHE A 187 -5.17 3.26 5.22
C PHE A 187 -5.96 4.41 4.59
N LEU A 188 -5.42 5.04 3.56
CA LEU A 188 -6.07 6.18 2.89
C LEU A 188 -7.43 5.81 2.32
N PHE A 189 -7.54 4.65 1.66
CA PHE A 189 -8.80 4.21 1.06
C PHE A 189 -9.78 3.58 2.07
N THR A 190 -9.35 3.34 3.31
CA THR A 190 -10.25 3.08 4.44
C THR A 190 -10.72 4.40 5.07
N MET A 191 -9.84 5.42 5.17
CA MET A 191 -10.20 6.73 5.73
C MET A 191 -11.04 7.57 4.75
N LEU A 192 -10.87 7.44 3.45
CA LEU A 192 -11.54 8.24 2.43
C LEU A 192 -13.08 8.14 2.49
N PRO A 193 -13.71 6.96 2.56
CA PRO A 193 -15.15 6.87 2.76
C PRO A 193 -15.59 7.48 4.09
N ILE A 194 -14.84 7.28 5.18
CA ILE A 194 -15.16 7.86 6.49
C ILE A 194 -15.11 9.39 6.41
N PHE A 195 -14.07 9.96 5.83
CA PHE A 195 -13.93 11.40 5.59
C PHE A 195 -15.06 11.97 4.72
N SER A 196 -15.54 11.19 3.77
CA SER A 196 -16.61 11.56 2.82
C SER A 196 -18.02 11.31 3.35
N SER A 197 -18.17 10.86 4.60
CA SER A 197 -19.47 10.42 5.17
C SER A 197 -20.14 9.30 4.36
N ALA A 198 -19.33 8.47 3.73
CA ALA A 198 -19.69 7.24 3.06
C ALA A 198 -19.55 6.04 4.00
N THR A 199 -19.84 4.85 3.53
CA THR A 199 -19.74 3.60 4.29
C THR A 199 -18.46 2.87 3.93
N ILE A 200 -17.74 2.37 4.93
CA ILE A 200 -16.65 1.43 4.74
C ILE A 200 -17.10 0.01 5.10
N ASP A 201 -16.85 -0.92 4.21
CA ASP A 201 -17.00 -2.34 4.44
C ASP A 201 -15.67 -2.94 4.90
N LEU A 202 -15.66 -3.49 6.10
CA LEU A 202 -14.48 -3.99 6.80
C LEU A 202 -14.36 -5.52 6.74
N ASN A 203 -15.24 -6.19 5.98
CA ASN A 203 -15.16 -7.63 5.82
C ASN A 203 -13.84 -8.05 5.16
N SER A 204 -13.34 -9.19 5.58
CA SER A 204 -12.08 -9.77 5.08
C SER A 204 -12.38 -10.99 4.22
N PHE A 205 -11.59 -11.18 3.18
CA PHE A 205 -11.77 -12.25 2.21
C PHE A 205 -10.44 -12.96 1.96
N PHE A 206 -10.51 -14.29 1.73
CA PHE A 206 -9.32 -15.11 1.52
C PHE A 206 -9.07 -15.45 0.05
N THR A 207 -10.11 -15.38 -0.79
CA THR A 207 -9.99 -15.74 -2.21
C THR A 207 -10.65 -14.69 -3.12
N PRO A 208 -10.16 -14.55 -4.37
CA PRO A 208 -10.79 -13.66 -5.36
C PRO A 208 -12.26 -13.99 -5.63
N GLU A 209 -12.61 -15.30 -5.61
CA GLU A 209 -13.99 -15.76 -5.82
C GLU A 209 -14.91 -15.28 -4.70
N SER A 210 -14.46 -15.36 -3.44
CA SER A 210 -15.26 -14.89 -2.29
C SER A 210 -15.50 -13.38 -2.34
N ILE A 211 -14.55 -12.61 -2.86
CA ILE A 211 -14.71 -11.17 -3.10
C ILE A 211 -15.78 -10.92 -4.18
N ALA A 212 -15.69 -11.64 -5.30
CA ALA A 212 -16.62 -11.51 -6.41
C ALA A 212 -18.04 -11.87 -6.00
N ASP A 213 -18.22 -13.01 -5.33
CA ASP A 213 -19.51 -13.46 -4.80
C ASP A 213 -20.11 -12.46 -3.80
N TYR A 214 -19.28 -11.90 -2.94
CA TYR A 214 -19.72 -10.88 -2.00
C TYR A 214 -20.19 -9.61 -2.70
N ILE A 215 -19.45 -9.10 -3.68
CA ILE A 215 -19.83 -7.89 -4.45
C ILE A 215 -21.12 -8.10 -5.23
N VAL A 216 -21.34 -9.29 -5.80
CA VAL A 216 -22.60 -9.61 -6.52
C VAL A 216 -23.80 -9.53 -5.59
N ASN A 217 -23.65 -10.01 -4.35
CA ASN A 217 -24.73 -10.16 -3.36
C ASN A 217 -24.88 -8.97 -2.40
N SER A 218 -23.96 -8.01 -2.45
CA SER A 218 -23.92 -6.85 -1.55
C SER A 218 -24.01 -5.54 -2.35
N LYS A 219 -24.32 -4.45 -1.65
CA LYS A 219 -24.25 -3.13 -2.24
C LYS A 219 -22.85 -2.57 -2.05
N ILE A 220 -21.96 -2.82 -3.00
CA ILE A 220 -20.64 -2.20 -3.07
C ILE A 220 -20.59 -1.26 -4.26
N ASP A 221 -20.21 0.00 -4.04
CA ASP A 221 -20.06 1.01 -5.10
C ASP A 221 -18.62 1.10 -5.61
N TYR A 222 -17.63 0.92 -4.72
CA TYR A 222 -16.22 1.03 -5.05
C TYR A 222 -15.40 -0.14 -4.49
N LEU A 223 -14.58 -0.73 -5.35
CA LEU A 223 -13.59 -1.75 -4.96
C LEU A 223 -12.20 -1.13 -4.92
N VAL A 224 -11.48 -1.33 -3.83
CA VAL A 224 -10.06 -0.96 -3.70
C VAL A 224 -9.24 -2.23 -3.60
N ALA A 225 -8.33 -2.44 -4.56
CA ALA A 225 -7.49 -3.62 -4.61
C ALA A 225 -6.09 -3.29 -5.17
N VAL A 226 -5.16 -4.24 -5.08
CA VAL A 226 -3.83 -4.13 -5.70
C VAL A 226 -3.82 -4.82 -7.08
N PRO A 227 -2.85 -4.52 -7.97
CA PRO A 227 -2.81 -5.06 -9.33
C PRO A 227 -2.91 -6.58 -9.42
N SER A 228 -2.33 -7.31 -8.45
CA SER A 228 -2.37 -8.77 -8.43
C SER A 228 -3.80 -9.34 -8.30
N TYR A 229 -4.68 -8.68 -7.55
CA TYR A 229 -6.09 -9.09 -7.46
C TYR A 229 -6.82 -8.89 -8.78
N TYR A 230 -6.60 -7.77 -9.47
CA TYR A 230 -7.19 -7.55 -10.81
C TYR A 230 -6.71 -8.59 -11.82
N GLY A 231 -5.42 -8.99 -11.76
CA GLY A 231 -4.90 -10.11 -12.55
C GLY A 231 -5.56 -11.44 -12.23
N LEU A 232 -5.85 -11.72 -10.95
CA LEU A 232 -6.56 -12.93 -10.52
C LEU A 232 -8.03 -12.91 -10.97
N PHE A 233 -8.72 -11.79 -10.86
CA PHE A 233 -10.10 -11.64 -11.33
C PHE A 233 -10.20 -11.90 -12.85
N ASP A 234 -9.24 -11.43 -13.64
CA ASP A 234 -9.16 -11.73 -15.08
C ASP A 234 -8.90 -13.23 -15.34
N LYS A 235 -7.87 -13.80 -14.70
CA LYS A 235 -7.51 -15.22 -14.86
C LYS A 235 -8.64 -16.19 -14.47
N LEU A 236 -9.51 -15.78 -13.53
CA LEU A 236 -10.64 -16.57 -13.04
C LEU A 236 -11.97 -16.22 -13.74
N ASN A 237 -11.94 -15.35 -14.76
CA ASN A 237 -13.13 -14.89 -15.50
C ASN A 237 -14.21 -14.24 -14.61
N LEU A 238 -13.80 -13.49 -13.59
CA LEU A 238 -14.71 -12.86 -12.60
C LEU A 238 -15.07 -11.41 -12.94
N ILE A 239 -14.55 -10.82 -14.03
CA ILE A 239 -14.72 -9.39 -14.35
C ILE A 239 -16.18 -8.97 -14.40
N GLU A 240 -17.09 -9.80 -14.90
CA GLU A 240 -18.53 -9.50 -15.00
C GLU A 240 -19.19 -9.27 -13.62
N CYS A 241 -18.66 -9.89 -12.56
CA CYS A 241 -19.16 -9.74 -11.19
C CYS A 241 -19.05 -8.29 -10.70
N PHE A 242 -18.17 -7.49 -11.30
CA PHE A 242 -17.87 -6.12 -10.89
C PHE A 242 -18.66 -5.07 -11.71
N SER A 243 -19.52 -5.48 -12.65
CA SER A 243 -20.23 -4.57 -13.57
C SER A 243 -21.14 -3.52 -12.90
N LYS A 244 -21.54 -3.74 -11.66
CA LYS A 244 -22.36 -2.81 -10.88
C LYS A 244 -21.55 -1.75 -10.13
N LEU A 245 -20.22 -1.86 -10.08
CA LEU A 245 -19.37 -0.88 -9.41
C LEU A 245 -19.41 0.48 -10.12
N LYS A 246 -19.44 1.56 -9.37
CA LYS A 246 -19.22 2.93 -9.88
C LYS A 246 -17.79 3.14 -10.33
N GLY A 247 -16.83 2.44 -9.71
CA GLY A 247 -15.44 2.49 -10.02
C GLY A 247 -14.60 1.55 -9.16
N ALA A 248 -13.33 1.46 -9.51
CA ALA A 248 -12.36 0.69 -8.75
C ALA A 248 -11.04 1.46 -8.65
N PHE A 249 -10.23 1.13 -7.64
CA PHE A 249 -8.94 1.76 -7.39
C PHE A 249 -7.83 0.72 -7.36
N SER A 250 -6.68 1.07 -7.95
CA SER A 250 -5.47 0.26 -7.93
C SER A 250 -4.27 1.11 -7.56
N SER A 251 -3.38 0.59 -6.73
CA SER A 251 -2.09 1.21 -6.39
C SER A 251 -1.10 0.17 -5.90
N SER A 252 0.05 0.59 -5.42
CA SER A 252 1.13 -0.24 -4.88
C SER A 252 1.98 -0.99 -5.92
N GLY A 253 1.65 -0.88 -7.19
CA GLY A 253 2.39 -1.46 -8.31
C GLY A 253 1.72 -1.12 -9.64
N PRO A 254 2.38 -1.39 -10.77
CA PRO A 254 1.79 -1.16 -12.08
C PRO A 254 0.67 -2.15 -12.36
N LEU A 255 -0.48 -1.67 -12.84
CA LEU A 255 -1.55 -2.50 -13.38
C LEU A 255 -1.27 -2.74 -14.87
N PRO A 256 -1.24 -4.00 -15.35
CA PRO A 256 -1.09 -4.27 -16.79
C PRO A 256 -2.20 -3.60 -17.59
N GLY A 257 -1.81 -2.87 -18.63
CA GLY A 257 -2.76 -2.08 -19.44
C GLY A 257 -3.85 -2.93 -20.11
N GLU A 258 -3.56 -4.18 -20.46
CA GLU A 258 -4.54 -5.12 -21.02
C GLU A 258 -5.64 -5.46 -20.00
N ILE A 259 -5.29 -5.61 -18.71
CA ILE A 259 -6.26 -5.84 -17.63
C ILE A 259 -7.15 -4.61 -17.47
N SER A 260 -6.54 -3.41 -17.38
CA SER A 260 -7.30 -2.16 -17.29
C SER A 260 -8.31 -2.01 -18.44
N LYS A 261 -7.92 -2.36 -19.67
CA LYS A 261 -8.81 -2.34 -20.84
C LYS A 261 -9.96 -3.32 -20.73
N LYS A 262 -9.71 -4.57 -20.32
CA LYS A 262 -10.77 -5.58 -20.14
C LYS A 262 -11.85 -5.14 -19.15
N PHE A 263 -11.45 -4.52 -18.03
CA PHE A 263 -12.40 -3.95 -17.06
C PHE A 263 -13.15 -2.77 -17.65
N PHE A 264 -12.45 -1.89 -18.37
CA PHE A 264 -13.05 -0.72 -19.01
C PHE A 264 -14.11 -1.11 -20.07
N ASP A 265 -13.88 -2.17 -20.85
CA ASP A 265 -14.82 -2.71 -21.83
C ASP A 265 -16.11 -3.24 -21.17
N LYS A 266 -16.09 -3.50 -19.85
CA LYS A 266 -17.24 -3.85 -19.02
C LYS A 266 -17.78 -2.65 -18.24
N ASN A 267 -17.45 -1.42 -18.65
CA ASN A 267 -17.80 -0.15 -17.99
C ASN A 267 -17.23 0.04 -16.57
N ILE A 268 -16.23 -0.72 -16.18
CA ILE A 268 -15.56 -0.60 -14.88
C ILE A 268 -14.30 0.24 -15.04
N LYS A 269 -14.28 1.43 -14.47
CA LYS A 269 -13.12 2.32 -14.49
C LYS A 269 -12.20 1.99 -13.34
N ILE A 270 -10.99 1.50 -13.63
CA ILE A 270 -9.94 1.33 -12.62
C ILE A 270 -9.10 2.59 -12.60
N HIS A 271 -9.16 3.33 -11.49
CA HIS A 271 -8.30 4.48 -11.21
C HIS A 271 -6.99 3.99 -10.62
N GLU A 272 -5.91 4.11 -11.37
CA GLU A 272 -4.57 3.79 -10.89
C GLU A 272 -3.99 5.01 -10.18
N ILE A 273 -3.62 4.85 -8.91
CA ILE A 273 -3.00 5.90 -8.10
C ILE A 273 -1.49 5.62 -8.03
N TYR A 274 -0.71 6.58 -8.48
CA TYR A 274 0.74 6.56 -8.38
C TYR A 274 1.19 7.36 -7.17
N GLY A 275 2.00 6.75 -6.32
CA GLY A 275 2.51 7.34 -5.08
C GLY A 275 3.36 6.38 -4.27
N SER A 276 3.83 6.85 -3.14
CA SER A 276 4.60 6.07 -2.17
C SER A 276 4.21 6.46 -0.74
N THR A 277 4.73 5.74 0.26
CA THR A 277 4.51 6.10 1.66
C THR A 277 5.09 7.47 1.96
N GLU A 278 6.22 7.79 1.36
CA GLU A 278 6.92 9.06 1.54
C GLU A 278 6.15 10.24 0.95
N THR A 279 5.55 10.07 -0.22
CA THR A 279 4.93 11.17 -1.00
C THR A 279 3.42 11.30 -0.79
N GLY A 280 2.72 10.23 -0.38
CA GLY A 280 1.29 10.10 -0.61
C GLY A 280 1.00 9.85 -2.09
N GLY A 281 -0.25 10.02 -2.53
CA GLY A 281 -0.64 9.97 -3.93
C GLY A 281 -0.08 11.17 -4.70
N MET A 282 0.56 10.94 -5.83
CA MET A 282 1.16 12.00 -6.65
C MET A 282 0.41 12.22 -7.95
N ALA A 283 -0.06 11.14 -8.56
CA ALA A 283 -0.73 11.19 -9.85
C ALA A 283 -1.73 10.02 -9.98
N TYR A 284 -2.59 10.13 -10.96
CA TYR A 284 -3.59 9.10 -11.24
C TYR A 284 -3.77 8.93 -12.75
N ARG A 285 -4.35 7.80 -13.15
CA ARG A 285 -4.81 7.57 -14.53
C ARG A 285 -5.93 6.54 -14.58
N ILE A 286 -6.66 6.51 -15.69
CA ILE A 286 -7.43 5.36 -16.15
C ILE A 286 -6.72 4.91 -17.43
N TYR A 287 -5.88 3.88 -17.36
CA TYR A 287 -5.00 3.47 -18.47
C TYR A 287 -5.75 3.29 -19.80
N ALA A 288 -6.94 2.70 -19.76
CA ALA A 288 -7.74 2.47 -20.95
C ALA A 288 -8.19 3.78 -21.66
N LYS A 289 -8.23 4.91 -20.94
CA LYS A 289 -8.54 6.23 -21.51
C LYS A 289 -7.28 6.97 -21.92
N ASN A 290 -6.30 7.00 -21.02
CA ASN A 290 -5.01 7.66 -21.23
C ASN A 290 -3.92 6.85 -20.50
N PRO A 291 -2.89 6.33 -21.20
CA PRO A 291 -1.82 5.58 -20.58
C PRO A 291 -0.90 6.46 -19.72
N ASN A 292 -0.93 7.78 -19.90
CA ASN A 292 -0.14 8.72 -19.13
C ASN A 292 -0.79 9.03 -17.79
N TYR A 293 0.03 9.30 -16.77
CA TYR A 293 -0.43 9.76 -15.47
C TYR A 293 -0.70 11.26 -15.52
N GLU A 294 -1.73 11.70 -14.82
CA GLU A 294 -2.06 13.09 -14.55
C GLU A 294 -1.72 13.42 -13.09
N LEU A 295 -0.97 14.50 -12.85
CA LEU A 295 -0.64 14.96 -11.51
C LEU A 295 -1.89 15.39 -10.73
N ILE A 296 -1.96 15.02 -9.45
CA ILE A 296 -2.96 15.54 -8.52
C ILE A 296 -2.68 17.03 -8.27
N ASP A 297 -3.72 17.84 -8.11
CA ASP A 297 -3.64 19.31 -8.09
C ASP A 297 -2.66 19.88 -7.06
N TYR A 298 -2.45 19.20 -5.92
CA TYR A 298 -1.54 19.66 -4.87
C TYR A 298 -0.06 19.31 -5.12
N VAL A 299 0.25 18.57 -6.18
CA VAL A 299 1.63 18.15 -6.48
C VAL A 299 2.30 19.17 -7.42
N ASN A 300 3.48 19.62 -7.02
CA ASN A 300 4.31 20.51 -7.82
C ASN A 300 5.57 19.76 -8.26
N VAL A 301 5.83 19.75 -9.57
CA VAL A 301 7.09 19.24 -10.13
C VAL A 301 8.18 20.30 -10.00
N LYS A 302 9.33 19.92 -9.46
CA LYS A 302 10.47 20.81 -9.23
C LYS A 302 11.48 20.84 -10.39
N ASN A 303 11.48 19.80 -11.21
CA ASN A 303 12.46 19.61 -12.29
C ASN A 303 11.82 19.29 -13.64
N TYR A 304 10.68 19.94 -13.94
CA TYR A 304 10.01 19.77 -15.23
C TYR A 304 10.94 20.07 -16.41
N HIS A 305 10.96 19.16 -17.38
CA HIS A 305 11.60 19.35 -18.67
C HIS A 305 10.76 18.71 -19.79
N PRO A 306 10.45 19.43 -20.89
CA PRO A 306 9.45 18.97 -21.86
C PRO A 306 9.91 17.82 -22.77
N THR A 307 11.22 17.57 -22.91
CA THR A 307 11.74 16.61 -23.88
C THR A 307 12.61 15.50 -23.28
N GLU A 308 13.15 15.72 -22.08
CA GLU A 308 14.09 14.80 -21.45
C GLU A 308 13.40 13.78 -20.58
N GLU A 309 14.01 12.59 -20.49
CA GLU A 309 13.70 11.61 -19.46
C GLU A 309 14.45 12.00 -18.19
N LEU A 310 13.74 12.14 -17.09
CA LEU A 310 14.32 12.60 -15.84
C LEU A 310 13.79 11.84 -14.65
N GLU A 311 14.53 11.86 -13.56
CA GLU A 311 14.07 11.37 -12.27
C GLU A 311 13.08 12.35 -11.67
N LEU A 312 11.88 11.88 -11.36
CA LEU A 312 10.79 12.75 -10.89
C LEU A 312 11.09 13.33 -9.51
N PHE A 313 11.16 14.66 -9.46
CA PHE A 313 11.38 15.42 -8.24
C PHE A 313 10.16 16.31 -7.98
N ILE A 314 9.50 16.11 -6.83
CA ILE A 314 8.22 16.76 -6.51
C ILE A 314 8.22 17.40 -5.12
N SER A 315 7.33 18.36 -4.95
CA SER A 315 6.91 18.83 -3.64
C SER A 315 5.39 18.74 -3.50
N SER A 316 4.92 18.45 -2.30
CA SER A 316 3.49 18.42 -1.99
C SER A 316 3.26 18.54 -0.48
N PRO A 317 2.08 18.99 -0.03
CA PRO A 317 1.73 18.99 1.39
C PRO A 317 1.55 17.59 1.98
N ALA A 318 1.45 16.54 1.15
CA ALA A 318 1.33 15.14 1.59
C ALA A 318 2.68 14.44 1.81
N ILE A 319 3.81 15.08 1.46
CA ILE A 319 5.15 14.51 1.71
C ILE A 319 5.37 14.26 3.20
N SER A 320 6.01 13.13 3.52
CA SER A 320 6.33 12.77 4.90
C SER A 320 7.30 13.77 5.54
N VAL A 321 7.26 13.78 6.86
CA VAL A 321 7.90 14.84 7.68
C VAL A 321 9.42 14.79 7.69
N GLU A 322 10.02 13.66 7.32
CA GLU A 322 11.47 13.52 7.18
C GLU A 322 12.04 14.33 6.00
N TYR A 323 11.17 14.83 5.13
CA TYR A 323 11.56 15.59 3.93
C TYR A 323 11.04 17.03 4.00
N ASP A 324 11.89 17.97 3.59
CA ASP A 324 11.49 19.36 3.51
C ASP A 324 10.49 19.56 2.37
N LYS A 325 9.31 20.08 2.69
CA LYS A 325 8.21 20.30 1.73
C LYS A 325 8.55 21.35 0.68
N GLU A 326 9.43 22.29 0.97
CA GLU A 326 9.86 23.35 0.06
C GLU A 326 10.97 22.85 -0.87
N VAL A 327 11.91 22.09 -0.34
CA VAL A 327 12.97 21.45 -1.12
C VAL A 327 12.38 20.38 -2.03
N GLY A 328 11.54 19.49 -1.49
CA GLY A 328 10.88 18.43 -2.23
C GLY A 328 11.50 17.06 -2.00
N TYR A 329 11.00 16.08 -2.77
CA TYR A 329 11.37 14.67 -2.68
C TYR A 329 11.68 14.10 -4.05
N CYS A 330 12.84 13.44 -4.15
CA CYS A 330 13.23 12.69 -5.33
C CYS A 330 12.68 11.28 -5.24
N THR A 331 11.80 10.90 -6.18
CA THR A 331 11.03 9.66 -6.09
C THR A 331 11.85 8.41 -6.43
N GLY A 332 12.95 8.57 -7.15
CA GLY A 332 13.71 7.49 -7.76
C GLY A 332 13.04 6.90 -9.01
N ASP A 333 11.94 7.48 -9.46
CA ASP A 333 11.21 7.04 -10.64
C ASP A 333 11.55 7.91 -11.84
N ILE A 334 11.81 7.30 -12.99
CA ILE A 334 12.11 7.98 -14.25
C ILE A 334 10.81 8.24 -14.99
N VAL A 335 10.61 9.48 -15.42
CA VAL A 335 9.42 9.91 -16.15
C VAL A 335 9.81 10.67 -17.41
N LYS A 336 8.86 10.70 -18.37
CA LYS A 336 8.90 11.58 -19.54
C LYS A 336 7.62 12.40 -19.56
N PHE A 337 7.74 13.71 -19.48
CA PHE A 337 6.60 14.60 -19.52
C PHE A 337 6.01 14.70 -20.93
N ILE A 338 4.68 14.75 -21.01
CA ILE A 338 3.89 15.06 -22.21
C ILE A 338 3.55 16.54 -22.20
N ASP A 339 3.20 17.08 -21.04
CA ASP A 339 2.99 18.48 -20.72
C ASP A 339 3.27 18.69 -19.21
N GLU A 340 3.00 19.89 -18.68
CA GLU A 340 3.29 20.25 -17.28
C GLU A 340 2.54 19.38 -16.24
N ARG A 341 1.47 18.71 -16.66
CA ARG A 341 0.62 17.89 -15.76
C ARG A 341 0.60 16.41 -16.09
N HIS A 342 1.00 16.03 -17.31
CA HIS A 342 0.92 14.63 -17.74
C HIS A 342 2.30 14.06 -18.02
N PHE A 343 2.53 12.83 -17.59
CA PHE A 343 3.79 12.13 -17.82
C PHE A 343 3.59 10.63 -18.05
N THR A 344 4.52 10.04 -18.76
CA THR A 344 4.71 8.59 -18.85
C THR A 344 5.69 8.14 -17.78
N LEU A 345 5.32 7.16 -16.97
CA LEU A 345 6.22 6.51 -16.02
C LEU A 345 7.04 5.46 -16.77
N LEU A 346 8.36 5.63 -16.82
CA LEU A 346 9.27 4.75 -17.55
C LEU A 346 9.89 3.63 -16.68
N GLY A 347 9.94 3.84 -15.36
CA GLY A 347 10.46 2.87 -14.40
C GLY A 347 11.22 3.52 -13.24
N ARG A 348 11.98 2.72 -12.48
CA ARG A 348 12.76 3.20 -11.34
C ARG A 348 14.25 3.27 -11.64
N ASN A 349 14.90 4.29 -11.10
CA ASN A 349 16.35 4.45 -11.15
C ASN A 349 17.10 3.26 -10.48
N THR A 350 16.45 2.60 -9.50
CA THR A 350 16.94 1.37 -8.85
C THR A 350 16.96 0.13 -9.76
N ARG A 351 16.41 0.22 -10.97
CA ARG A 351 16.55 -0.81 -12.02
C ARG A 351 17.94 -0.81 -12.66
N PHE A 352 18.71 0.27 -12.49
CA PHE A 352 20.04 0.36 -13.06
C PHE A 352 21.08 -0.18 -12.09
N VAL A 353 21.89 -1.12 -12.57
CA VAL A 353 23.06 -1.64 -11.89
C VAL A 353 24.32 -1.30 -12.69
N LYS A 354 25.45 -1.13 -12.00
CA LYS A 354 26.75 -1.01 -12.68
C LYS A 354 27.42 -2.37 -12.67
N ILE A 355 27.75 -2.89 -13.84
CA ILE A 355 28.50 -4.14 -14.02
C ILE A 355 29.71 -3.82 -14.91
N HIS A 356 30.93 -4.03 -14.40
CA HIS A 356 32.17 -3.67 -15.07
C HIS A 356 32.16 -2.24 -15.63
N GLY A 357 31.65 -1.29 -14.85
CA GLY A 357 31.57 0.13 -15.22
C GLY A 357 30.44 0.52 -16.17
N LYS A 358 29.66 -0.44 -16.70
CA LYS A 358 28.53 -0.20 -17.59
C LYS A 358 27.22 -0.14 -16.81
N ARG A 359 26.39 0.88 -17.11
CA ARG A 359 25.04 1.00 -16.57
C ARG A 359 24.10 0.07 -17.32
N ILE A 360 23.40 -0.80 -16.61
CA ILE A 360 22.50 -1.82 -17.16
C ILE A 360 21.12 -1.62 -16.53
N ASP A 361 20.09 -1.57 -17.37
CA ASP A 361 18.69 -1.56 -16.94
C ASP A 361 18.22 -3.02 -16.75
N LEU A 362 17.96 -3.42 -15.51
CA LEU A 362 17.38 -4.74 -15.20
C LEU A 362 15.95 -4.89 -15.75
N GLY A 363 15.22 -3.79 -15.90
CA GLY A 363 13.88 -3.80 -16.53
C GLY A 363 13.95 -4.11 -18.02
N PHE A 364 14.98 -3.62 -18.72
CA PHE A 364 15.21 -3.98 -20.11
C PHE A 364 15.46 -5.49 -20.27
N ILE A 365 16.20 -6.11 -19.34
CA ILE A 365 16.42 -7.56 -19.34
C ILE A 365 15.12 -8.31 -19.11
N SER A 366 14.31 -7.87 -18.12
CA SER A 366 13.00 -8.44 -17.83
C SER A 366 12.06 -8.40 -19.05
N ALA A 367 11.94 -7.24 -19.68
CA ALA A 367 11.09 -7.05 -20.85
C ALA A 367 11.51 -7.93 -22.03
N ASN A 368 12.82 -8.02 -22.34
CA ASN A 368 13.32 -8.90 -23.40
C ASN A 368 13.06 -10.37 -23.09
N PHE A 369 13.17 -10.79 -21.85
CA PHE A 369 12.87 -12.17 -21.45
C PHE A 369 11.36 -12.49 -21.60
N ILE A 370 10.47 -11.59 -21.19
CA ILE A 370 9.01 -11.73 -21.37
C ILE A 370 8.68 -11.87 -22.85
N ASN A 371 9.18 -10.96 -23.68
CA ASN A 371 8.94 -10.98 -25.13
C ASN A 371 9.48 -12.27 -25.78
N TYR A 372 10.68 -12.66 -25.40
CA TYR A 372 11.27 -13.91 -25.90
C TYR A 372 10.40 -15.13 -25.56
N LEU A 373 9.91 -15.27 -24.33
CA LEU A 373 9.02 -16.38 -23.96
C LEU A 373 7.69 -16.34 -24.70
N LYS A 374 7.11 -15.15 -24.88
CA LYS A 374 5.88 -14.95 -25.64
C LYS A 374 6.06 -15.38 -27.10
N ASP A 375 7.13 -14.92 -27.75
CA ASP A 375 7.34 -15.09 -29.21
C ASP A 375 7.82 -16.51 -29.59
N THR A 376 8.61 -17.15 -28.70
CA THR A 376 9.24 -18.44 -29.03
C THR A 376 8.57 -19.64 -28.37
N HIS A 377 7.89 -19.45 -27.23
CA HIS A 377 7.32 -20.54 -26.44
C HIS A 377 5.81 -20.38 -26.20
N ALA A 378 5.19 -19.31 -26.69
CA ALA A 378 3.80 -18.93 -26.43
C ALA A 378 3.47 -18.82 -24.90
N ILE A 379 4.49 -18.58 -24.07
CA ILE A 379 4.36 -18.39 -22.61
C ILE A 379 4.18 -16.91 -22.33
N ILE A 380 3.05 -16.56 -21.75
CA ILE A 380 2.72 -15.17 -21.39
C ILE A 380 2.95 -15.02 -19.89
N LEU A 381 3.97 -14.23 -19.52
CA LEU A 381 4.25 -13.84 -18.13
C LEU A 381 4.00 -12.34 -17.94
N GLY A 382 3.46 -11.99 -16.78
CA GLY A 382 3.37 -10.61 -16.34
C GLY A 382 4.67 -10.14 -15.67
N GLU A 383 4.84 -8.82 -15.52
CA GLU A 383 6.01 -8.22 -14.84
C GLU A 383 6.19 -8.73 -13.40
N ASN A 384 5.09 -9.08 -12.72
CA ASN A 384 5.12 -9.63 -11.38
C ASN A 384 5.53 -11.12 -11.31
N GLU A 385 5.56 -11.81 -12.45
CA GLU A 385 5.96 -13.22 -12.56
C GLU A 385 7.45 -13.38 -12.90
N ILE A 386 8.18 -12.25 -12.96
CA ILE A 386 9.62 -12.22 -13.24
C ILE A 386 10.31 -11.27 -12.24
N PHE A 387 11.48 -11.70 -11.80
CA PHE A 387 12.39 -10.85 -11.03
C PHE A 387 13.79 -10.93 -11.62
N VAL A 388 14.38 -9.78 -11.93
CA VAL A 388 15.77 -9.66 -12.34
C VAL A 388 16.53 -8.92 -11.27
N GLY A 389 17.56 -9.55 -10.71
CA GLY A 389 18.41 -8.99 -9.69
C GLY A 389 19.89 -9.02 -10.08
N CYS A 390 20.71 -8.33 -9.29
CA CYS A 390 22.16 -8.33 -9.43
C CYS A 390 22.81 -8.49 -8.06
N LYS A 391 23.70 -9.48 -7.92
CA LYS A 391 24.51 -9.71 -6.73
C LYS A 391 25.97 -9.95 -7.16
N ASP A 392 26.89 -9.24 -6.55
CA ASP A 392 28.33 -9.31 -6.88
C ASP A 392 28.61 -9.17 -8.38
N GLU A 393 28.03 -8.13 -9.00
CA GLU A 393 28.08 -7.86 -10.44
C GLU A 393 27.55 -9.00 -11.34
N ASN A 394 26.80 -9.95 -10.79
CA ASN A 394 26.19 -11.05 -11.54
C ASN A 394 24.66 -10.87 -11.60
N ILE A 395 24.14 -10.80 -12.81
CA ILE A 395 22.70 -10.76 -13.04
C ILE A 395 22.11 -12.15 -12.84
N TYR A 396 20.99 -12.23 -12.13
CA TYR A 396 20.17 -13.43 -12.03
C TYR A 396 18.70 -13.10 -12.34
N LEU A 397 18.00 -14.09 -12.83
CA LEU A 397 16.59 -13.98 -13.21
C LEU A 397 15.79 -15.11 -12.57
N LEU A 398 14.68 -14.76 -11.92
CA LEU A 398 13.68 -15.69 -11.42
C LEU A 398 12.43 -15.58 -12.29
N ALA A 399 11.85 -16.71 -12.67
CA ALA A 399 10.60 -16.76 -13.41
C ALA A 399 9.63 -17.70 -12.73
N GLU A 400 8.40 -17.23 -12.49
CA GLU A 400 7.31 -18.02 -11.95
C GLU A 400 6.34 -18.38 -13.06
N CYS A 401 6.43 -19.59 -13.60
CA CYS A 401 5.53 -20.09 -14.62
C CYS A 401 5.22 -21.58 -14.42
N LYS A 402 4.10 -22.03 -15.01
CA LYS A 402 3.67 -23.45 -14.93
C LYS A 402 4.42 -24.34 -15.92
N ASP A 403 4.74 -23.78 -17.09
CA ASP A 403 5.40 -24.51 -18.16
C ASP A 403 6.89 -24.68 -17.85
N LYS A 404 7.43 -25.87 -18.06
CA LYS A 404 8.84 -26.16 -17.78
C LYS A 404 9.75 -25.40 -18.72
N LEU A 405 10.58 -24.51 -18.19
CA LEU A 405 11.55 -23.73 -18.95
C LEU A 405 12.85 -24.50 -19.20
N ASN A 406 13.30 -24.52 -20.44
CA ASN A 406 14.66 -24.95 -20.75
C ASN A 406 15.64 -23.78 -20.56
N THR A 407 16.05 -23.54 -19.30
CA THR A 407 16.86 -22.38 -18.93
C THR A 407 18.22 -22.32 -19.63
N ILE A 408 18.79 -23.48 -20.02
CA ILE A 408 20.05 -23.54 -20.77
C ILE A 408 19.84 -23.02 -22.19
N GLN A 409 18.78 -23.46 -22.89
CA GLN A 409 18.47 -22.98 -24.24
C GLN A 409 18.12 -21.49 -24.23
N ILE A 410 17.28 -21.08 -23.28
CA ILE A 410 16.90 -19.67 -23.09
C ILE A 410 18.14 -18.79 -22.88
N SER A 411 19.10 -19.21 -22.04
CA SER A 411 20.35 -18.48 -21.82
C SER A 411 21.17 -18.32 -23.10
N LYS A 412 21.17 -19.34 -23.98
CA LYS A 412 21.84 -19.26 -25.29
C LYS A 412 21.14 -18.29 -26.24
N ASP A 413 19.83 -18.28 -26.25
CA ASP A 413 19.05 -17.43 -27.14
C ASP A 413 19.05 -15.98 -26.69
N LEU A 414 19.01 -15.72 -25.39
CA LEU A 414 19.17 -14.36 -24.85
C LEU A 414 20.50 -13.70 -25.23
N ARG A 415 21.56 -14.50 -25.51
CA ARG A 415 22.84 -13.98 -26.04
C ARG A 415 22.73 -13.36 -27.43
N LYS A 416 21.69 -13.68 -28.16
CA LYS A 416 21.42 -13.10 -29.50
C LYS A 416 20.68 -11.77 -29.40
N ILE A 417 20.02 -11.51 -28.25
CA ILE A 417 19.12 -10.39 -28.03
C ILE A 417 19.73 -9.37 -27.07
N LEU A 418 20.44 -9.83 -26.01
CA LEU A 418 21.04 -9.00 -24.99
C LEU A 418 22.54 -8.81 -25.19
N PRO A 419 23.08 -7.63 -24.85
CA PRO A 419 24.53 -7.43 -24.79
C PRO A 419 25.19 -8.43 -23.83
N GLY A 420 26.39 -8.90 -24.13
CA GLY A 420 27.07 -9.95 -23.36
C GLY A 420 27.20 -9.69 -21.85
N TYR A 421 27.31 -8.41 -21.47
CA TYR A 421 27.38 -7.97 -20.07
C TYR A 421 26.01 -7.91 -19.36
N ALA A 422 24.91 -7.99 -20.11
CA ALA A 422 23.54 -7.96 -19.59
C ALA A 422 22.88 -9.35 -19.51
N ILE A 423 23.60 -10.40 -19.85
CA ILE A 423 23.07 -11.76 -19.87
C ILE A 423 23.00 -12.30 -18.43
N PRO A 424 21.82 -12.78 -17.97
CA PRO A 424 21.72 -13.42 -16.68
C PRO A 424 22.63 -14.63 -16.56
N LYS A 425 23.48 -14.66 -15.54
CA LYS A 425 24.33 -15.84 -15.25
C LYS A 425 23.53 -17.03 -14.72
N ARG A 426 22.39 -16.75 -14.10
CA ARG A 426 21.47 -17.76 -13.58
C ARG A 426 20.03 -17.39 -13.99
N ILE A 427 19.30 -18.36 -14.51
CA ILE A 427 17.88 -18.31 -14.77
C ILE A 427 17.24 -19.43 -13.96
N LEU A 428 16.40 -19.09 -13.00
CA LEU A 428 15.77 -20.05 -12.10
C LEU A 428 14.25 -19.99 -12.28
N GLN A 429 13.64 -21.14 -12.49
CA GLN A 429 12.18 -21.27 -12.46
C GLN A 429 11.78 -21.61 -11.03
N THR A 430 11.13 -20.65 -10.35
CA THR A 430 10.75 -20.77 -8.95
C THR A 430 9.59 -19.83 -8.61
N LYS A 431 8.89 -20.12 -7.51
CA LYS A 431 7.91 -19.19 -6.96
C LYS A 431 8.62 -17.94 -6.44
N ILE A 432 8.13 -16.77 -6.84
CA ILE A 432 8.70 -15.49 -6.43
C ILE A 432 8.03 -15.06 -5.11
N PRO A 433 8.77 -14.91 -4.00
CA PRO A 433 8.21 -14.44 -2.74
C PRO A 433 7.59 -13.05 -2.86
N ARG A 434 6.40 -12.87 -2.29
CA ARG A 434 5.67 -11.59 -2.26
C ARG A 434 5.21 -11.28 -0.86
N ASN A 435 5.08 -9.99 -0.56
CA ASN A 435 4.43 -9.52 0.66
C ASN A 435 2.90 -9.51 0.49
N GLU A 436 2.16 -9.14 1.54
CA GLU A 436 0.68 -9.06 1.54
C GLU A 436 0.11 -8.06 0.54
N MET A 437 0.90 -7.06 0.14
CA MET A 437 0.54 -6.12 -0.94
C MET A 437 0.83 -6.67 -2.34
N GLY A 438 1.18 -7.95 -2.47
CA GLY A 438 1.52 -8.57 -3.73
C GLY A 438 2.85 -8.11 -4.34
N LYS A 439 3.64 -7.27 -3.63
CA LYS A 439 4.97 -6.82 -4.09
C LYS A 439 6.00 -7.92 -3.89
N ILE A 440 6.93 -8.02 -4.82
CA ILE A 440 8.06 -8.93 -4.73
C ILE A 440 8.89 -8.63 -3.47
N ASN A 441 9.06 -9.62 -2.63
CA ASN A 441 9.86 -9.53 -1.40
C ASN A 441 11.34 -9.81 -1.72
N LYS A 442 12.09 -8.74 -2.01
CA LYS A 442 13.52 -8.83 -2.37
C LYS A 442 14.36 -9.45 -1.26
N VAL A 443 14.05 -9.17 0.00
CA VAL A 443 14.81 -9.71 1.16
C VAL A 443 14.71 -11.23 1.21
N ALA A 444 13.51 -11.78 0.97
CA ALA A 444 13.31 -13.23 0.92
C ALA A 444 13.93 -13.90 -0.31
N ILE A 445 14.28 -13.14 -1.35
CA ILE A 445 14.99 -13.64 -2.54
C ILE A 445 16.50 -13.64 -2.31
N GLU A 446 17.03 -12.68 -1.57
CA GLU A 446 18.46 -12.46 -1.36
C GLU A 446 19.01 -13.19 -0.11
N ALA A 447 18.11 -13.68 0.77
CA ALA A 447 18.41 -14.53 1.91
C ALA A 447 18.71 -15.96 1.45
#